data_cb53249f68432aaccb675262090bb5ca
#
_entry.id   cb53249f68432aaccb675262090bb5ca
#
_cell.length_a   1.000
_cell.length_b   1.000
_cell.length_c   1.000
_cell.angle_alpha   90.00
_cell.angle_beta   90.00
_cell.angle_gamma   90.00
#
_symmetry.space_group_name_H-M   'P 1'
#
loop_
_entity.id
_entity.type
_entity.pdbx_description
1 polymer ?
#
loop_
_entity_poly.entity_id
_entity_poly.type
_entity_poly.pdbx_seq_one_letter_code
_entity_poly.pdbx_strand_id
1 'polypeptide(L)'
;MKKNYRLPVFAIFSVLLVGCAPVAKEMVATGGSKADGVIELSYDYMEMETPTVNKEQGLKTAEKRCQAWGYKRAEAFGGEKTTCTQSPGLWTTCRKYITTVQYQCLDE
;
A
#
# COMPACT_ATOMS: atom_id res chain seq x y z
N MET A 1 -14.94 -29.85 -54.86
CA MET A 1 -15.59 -29.29 -53.70
C MET A 1 -14.67 -28.28 -53.02
N LYS A 2 -14.95 -27.03 -53.19
CA LYS A 2 -14.15 -25.97 -52.54
C LYS A 2 -14.72 -25.72 -51.16
N LYS A 3 -14.02 -26.14 -50.14
CA LYS A 3 -14.33 -25.74 -48.81
C LYS A 3 -13.76 -24.34 -48.58
N ASN A 4 -14.65 -23.38 -48.59
CA ASN A 4 -14.28 -22.03 -48.20
C ASN A 4 -14.08 -21.99 -46.68
N TYR A 5 -12.86 -22.13 -46.25
CA TYR A 5 -12.50 -21.85 -44.87
C TYR A 5 -12.47 -20.33 -44.71
N ARG A 6 -13.58 -19.79 -44.31
CA ARG A 6 -13.55 -18.45 -43.77
C ARG A 6 -13.05 -18.57 -42.34
N LEU A 7 -11.76 -18.38 -42.18
CA LEU A 7 -11.21 -18.15 -40.86
C LEU A 7 -11.78 -16.84 -40.34
N PRO A 8 -12.55 -16.87 -39.24
CA PRO A 8 -12.91 -15.64 -38.60
C PRO A 8 -11.62 -15.03 -38.11
N VAL A 9 -11.25 -13.89 -38.67
CA VAL A 9 -10.21 -13.06 -38.13
C VAL A 9 -10.79 -12.46 -36.87
N PHE A 10 -10.61 -13.15 -35.78
CA PHE A 10 -10.79 -12.53 -34.45
C PHE A 10 -9.65 -11.57 -34.28
N ALA A 11 -9.88 -10.34 -34.70
CA ALA A 11 -9.05 -9.25 -34.21
C ALA A 11 -9.27 -9.17 -32.71
N ILE A 12 -8.40 -9.84 -31.96
CA ILE A 12 -8.34 -9.66 -30.52
C ILE A 12 -7.79 -8.26 -30.32
N PHE A 13 -8.71 -7.31 -30.18
CA PHE A 13 -8.35 -5.99 -29.68
C PHE A 13 -8.01 -6.15 -28.21
N SER A 14 -6.75 -6.45 -27.94
CA SER A 14 -6.21 -6.29 -26.61
C SER A 14 -6.14 -4.80 -26.33
N VAL A 15 -7.24 -4.25 -25.81
CA VAL A 15 -7.21 -2.90 -25.29
C VAL A 15 -6.37 -2.94 -24.03
N LEU A 16 -5.08 -2.64 -24.18
CA LEU A 16 -4.22 -2.35 -23.07
C LEU A 16 -4.67 -1.01 -22.49
N LEU A 17 -5.56 -1.09 -21.51
CA LEU A 17 -5.89 0.06 -20.69
C LEU A 17 -4.67 0.40 -19.83
N VAL A 18 -3.76 1.18 -20.42
CA VAL A 18 -2.68 1.80 -19.67
C VAL A 18 -3.29 3.00 -18.95
N GLY A 19 -3.84 2.75 -17.77
CA GLY A 19 -4.38 3.79 -16.88
C GLY A 19 -3.78 3.68 -15.49
N CYS A 20 -4.10 4.65 -14.62
CA CYS A 20 -3.79 4.57 -13.19
C CYS A 20 -4.52 3.38 -12.61
N ALA A 21 -3.91 2.20 -12.64
CA ALA A 21 -4.50 1.01 -12.07
C ALA A 21 -4.38 1.05 -10.54
N PRO A 22 -5.42 0.66 -9.79
CA PRO A 22 -5.28 0.50 -8.36
C PRO A 22 -4.26 -0.60 -8.07
N VAL A 23 -3.29 -0.28 -7.21
CA VAL A 23 -2.24 -1.21 -6.80
C VAL A 23 -2.47 -1.59 -5.35
N ALA A 24 -2.60 -2.89 -5.09
CA ALA A 24 -2.75 -3.38 -3.73
C ALA A 24 -1.42 -3.25 -2.99
N LYS A 25 -1.44 -2.57 -1.84
CA LYS A 25 -0.27 -2.37 -0.99
C LYS A 25 -0.52 -2.98 0.38
N GLU A 26 0.50 -3.66 0.88
CA GLU A 26 0.53 -4.15 2.24
C GLU A 26 1.31 -3.18 3.12
N MET A 27 0.85 -3.03 4.36
CA MET A 27 1.54 -2.21 5.34
C MET A 27 2.60 -3.03 6.04
N VAL A 28 3.79 -2.47 6.16
CA VAL A 28 4.92 -3.11 6.82
C VAL A 28 5.39 -2.27 8.00
N ALA A 29 5.86 -2.93 9.06
CA ALA A 29 6.39 -2.24 10.22
C ALA A 29 7.71 -1.55 9.87
N THR A 30 7.76 -0.23 10.06
CA THR A 30 8.92 0.60 9.73
C THR A 30 9.52 1.31 10.92
N GLY A 31 8.84 1.30 12.05
CA GLY A 31 9.34 1.95 13.25
C GLY A 31 8.42 1.74 14.44
N GLY A 32 8.72 2.46 15.48
CA GLY A 32 7.93 2.45 16.72
C GLY A 32 8.79 2.56 17.95
N SER A 33 8.13 2.56 19.10
CA SER A 33 8.77 2.60 20.41
C SER A 33 8.08 1.64 21.36
N LYS A 34 8.82 0.64 21.82
CA LYS A 34 8.30 -0.33 22.77
C LYS A 34 7.92 0.34 24.10
N ALA A 35 8.74 1.28 24.55
CA ALA A 35 8.50 2.00 25.81
C ALA A 35 7.21 2.81 25.76
N ASP A 36 6.90 3.42 24.63
CA ASP A 36 5.69 4.23 24.43
C ASP A 36 4.51 3.39 23.94
N GLY A 37 4.74 2.14 23.55
CA GLY A 37 3.71 1.29 22.99
C GLY A 37 3.22 1.75 21.63
N VAL A 38 4.09 2.30 20.80
CA VAL A 38 3.75 2.83 19.48
C VAL A 38 4.38 1.98 18.39
N ILE A 39 3.58 1.61 17.41
CA ILE A 39 4.02 0.92 16.20
C ILE A 39 3.75 1.81 15.00
N GLU A 40 4.72 1.93 14.12
CA GLU A 40 4.56 2.61 12.84
C GLU A 40 4.56 1.61 11.70
N LEU A 41 3.51 1.64 10.90
CA LEU A 41 3.42 0.87 9.66
C LEU A 41 3.43 1.83 8.48
N SER A 42 4.07 1.41 7.41
CA SER A 42 4.18 2.24 6.20
C SER A 42 3.90 1.43 4.94
N TYR A 43 3.50 2.14 3.91
CA TYR A 43 3.44 1.62 2.54
C TYR A 43 3.95 2.69 1.59
N ASP A 44 4.47 2.26 0.45
CA ASP A 44 5.01 3.16 -0.58
C ASP A 44 4.21 3.03 -1.87
N TYR A 45 4.21 4.09 -2.64
CA TYR A 45 3.58 4.10 -3.97
C TYR A 45 4.25 5.14 -4.88
N MET A 46 4.19 4.87 -6.17
CA MET A 46 4.70 5.76 -7.21
C MET A 46 3.63 6.80 -7.58
N GLU A 47 4.04 7.91 -8.20
CA GLU A 47 3.14 9.01 -8.54
C GLU A 47 1.95 8.63 -9.43
N MET A 48 2.11 7.61 -10.28
CA MET A 48 1.06 7.15 -11.19
C MET A 48 0.24 6.00 -10.62
N GLU A 49 0.53 5.58 -9.41
CA GLU A 49 -0.20 4.50 -8.74
C GLU A 49 -1.30 5.06 -7.84
N THR A 50 -2.44 4.39 -7.83
CA THR A 50 -3.47 4.65 -6.83
C THR A 50 -3.41 3.50 -5.80
N PRO A 51 -2.84 3.73 -4.61
CA PRO A 51 -2.69 2.64 -3.65
C PRO A 51 -4.02 2.25 -3.04
N THR A 52 -4.29 0.95 -3.03
CA THR A 52 -5.38 0.36 -2.28
C THR A 52 -4.77 -0.38 -1.09
N VAL A 53 -5.02 0.12 0.10
CA VAL A 53 -4.41 -0.38 1.33
C VAL A 53 -5.39 -1.26 2.09
N ASN A 54 -4.93 -2.44 2.46
CA ASN A 54 -5.71 -3.33 3.32
C ASN A 54 -5.51 -2.92 4.79
N LYS A 55 -6.47 -2.18 5.31
CA LYS A 55 -6.43 -1.68 6.69
C LYS A 55 -6.54 -2.79 7.74
N GLU A 56 -7.26 -3.87 7.42
CA GLU A 56 -7.34 -5.02 8.30
C GLU A 56 -6.00 -5.74 8.43
N GLN A 57 -5.30 -5.91 7.33
CA GLN A 57 -3.95 -6.47 7.33
C GLN A 57 -3.00 -5.60 8.15
N GLY A 58 -3.08 -4.28 7.99
CA GLY A 58 -2.29 -3.33 8.78
C GLY A 58 -2.55 -3.47 10.28
N LEU A 59 -3.82 -3.50 10.66
CA LEU A 59 -4.21 -3.65 12.07
C LEU A 59 -3.72 -4.98 12.65
N LYS A 60 -3.85 -6.08 11.93
CA LYS A 60 -3.36 -7.39 12.37
C LYS A 60 -1.84 -7.39 12.53
N THR A 61 -1.12 -6.75 11.64
CA THR A 61 0.34 -6.61 11.73
C THR A 61 0.71 -5.82 12.98
N ALA A 62 0.04 -4.69 13.22
CA ALA A 62 0.26 -3.88 14.41
C ALA A 62 -0.06 -4.66 15.70
N GLU A 63 -1.16 -5.40 15.73
CA GLU A 63 -1.54 -6.22 16.88
C GLU A 63 -0.48 -7.27 17.20
N LYS A 64 0.02 -7.96 16.19
CA LYS A 64 1.09 -8.96 16.38
C LYS A 64 2.35 -8.34 16.98
N ARG A 65 2.71 -7.15 16.50
CA ARG A 65 3.88 -6.43 17.02
C ARG A 65 3.65 -5.99 18.47
N CYS A 66 2.46 -5.46 18.78
CA CYS A 66 2.09 -5.09 20.14
C CYS A 66 2.10 -6.30 21.08
N GLN A 67 1.55 -7.43 20.64
CA GLN A 67 1.54 -8.66 21.43
C GLN A 67 2.95 -9.20 21.69
N ALA A 68 3.85 -9.05 20.72
CA ALA A 68 5.26 -9.42 20.92
C ALA A 68 5.93 -8.59 22.01
N TRP A 69 5.43 -7.39 22.25
CA TRP A 69 5.90 -6.49 23.33
C TRP A 69 5.15 -6.67 24.65
N GLY A 70 4.15 -7.55 24.71
CA GLY A 70 3.37 -7.82 25.89
C GLY A 70 2.06 -7.05 25.99
N TYR A 71 1.69 -6.32 24.98
CA TYR A 71 0.38 -5.64 24.90
C TYR A 71 -0.69 -6.59 24.36
N LYS A 72 -1.95 -6.20 24.49
CA LYS A 72 -3.07 -7.05 24.06
C LYS A 72 -3.57 -6.74 22.66
N ARG A 73 -3.67 -5.47 22.30
CA ARG A 73 -4.22 -5.03 21.02
C ARG A 73 -3.59 -3.73 20.54
N ALA A 74 -3.92 -3.33 19.34
CA ALA A 74 -3.48 -2.09 18.74
C ALA A 74 -4.67 -1.29 18.22
N GLU A 75 -4.54 0.03 18.22
CA GLU A 75 -5.51 0.94 17.67
C GLU A 75 -4.78 2.04 16.88
N ALA A 76 -5.26 2.32 15.67
CA ALA A 76 -4.71 3.40 14.87
C ALA A 76 -5.01 4.74 15.51
N PHE A 77 -4.03 5.63 15.56
CA PHE A 77 -4.19 6.97 16.09
C PHE A 77 -3.43 8.00 15.28
N GLY A 78 -3.88 9.26 15.32
CA GLY A 78 -3.16 10.39 14.73
C GLY A 78 -3.31 10.38 13.24
N GLY A 79 -3.78 10.18 12.38
CA GLY A 79 -3.88 10.27 10.93
C GLY A 79 -2.66 9.76 10.18
N GLU A 80 -2.78 9.68 8.89
CA GLU A 80 -1.71 9.25 8.01
C GLU A 80 -0.79 10.40 7.67
N LYS A 81 0.51 10.11 7.64
CA LYS A 81 1.53 11.09 7.23
C LYS A 81 2.18 10.62 5.95
N THR A 82 2.06 11.41 4.89
CA THR A 82 2.67 11.11 3.59
C THR A 82 3.87 12.02 3.36
N THR A 83 4.99 11.42 2.99
CA THR A 83 6.22 12.14 2.65
C THR A 83 6.73 11.71 1.29
N CYS A 84 7.40 12.64 0.60
CA CYS A 84 8.07 12.35 -0.67
C CYS A 84 9.46 11.80 -0.38
N THR A 85 9.79 10.64 -0.94
CA THR A 85 11.10 10.01 -0.77
C THR A 85 12.00 10.12 -2.00
N GLN A 86 11.44 10.38 -3.16
CA GLN A 86 12.21 10.56 -4.39
C GLN A 86 11.68 11.76 -5.16
N SER A 87 12.46 12.83 -5.17
CA SER A 87 12.21 14.02 -5.95
C SER A 87 13.41 14.24 -6.86
N PRO A 88 13.25 14.14 -8.19
CA PRO A 88 14.38 14.23 -9.12
C PRO A 88 14.94 15.63 -9.32
N GLY A 89 14.44 16.65 -8.61
CA GLY A 89 14.95 18.02 -8.68
C GLY A 89 14.08 19.02 -7.94
N LEU A 90 14.55 20.27 -7.82
CA LEU A 90 13.88 21.33 -7.04
C LEU A 90 12.50 21.72 -7.57
N TRP A 91 12.18 21.40 -8.82
CA TRP A 91 10.97 21.86 -9.51
C TRP A 91 10.13 20.72 -10.07
N THR A 92 10.44 19.48 -9.71
CA THR A 92 9.76 18.30 -10.22
C THR A 92 8.82 17.70 -9.21
N THR A 93 7.76 17.08 -9.73
CA THR A 93 6.81 16.33 -8.91
C THR A 93 7.48 15.14 -8.21
N CYS A 94 6.93 14.75 -7.08
CA CYS A 94 7.42 13.60 -6.36
C CYS A 94 7.16 12.31 -7.15
N ARG A 95 8.17 11.46 -7.25
CA ARG A 95 8.06 10.16 -7.93
C ARG A 95 7.64 9.04 -7.00
N LYS A 96 8.02 9.11 -5.75
CA LYS A 96 7.72 8.06 -4.79
C LYS A 96 7.31 8.67 -3.46
N TYR A 97 6.18 8.18 -2.95
CA TYR A 97 5.63 8.58 -1.67
C TYR A 97 5.72 7.44 -0.68
N ILE A 98 5.90 7.78 0.60
CA ILE A 98 5.72 6.84 1.71
C ILE A 98 4.65 7.41 2.62
N THR A 99 3.64 6.61 2.93
CA THR A 99 2.62 6.93 3.91
C THR A 99 2.84 6.10 5.16
N THR A 100 2.89 6.75 6.30
CA THR A 100 3.08 6.13 7.61
C THR A 100 1.84 6.30 8.46
N VAL A 101 1.40 5.22 9.07
CA VAL A 101 0.28 5.17 10.02
C VAL A 101 0.79 4.72 11.36
N GLN A 102 0.42 5.42 12.42
CA GLN A 102 0.80 5.08 13.79
C GLN A 102 -0.32 4.30 14.48
N TYR A 103 0.08 3.32 15.25
CA TYR A 103 -0.80 2.49 16.07
C TYR A 103 -0.36 2.55 17.54
N GLN A 104 -1.32 2.69 18.42
CA GLN A 104 -1.09 2.64 19.85
C GLN A 104 -1.35 1.22 20.33
N CYS A 105 -0.36 0.63 20.99
CA CYS A 105 -0.54 -0.63 21.70
C CYS A 105 -1.34 -0.42 22.98
N LEU A 106 -2.28 -1.29 23.26
CA LEU A 106 -3.18 -1.19 24.40
C LEU A 106 -3.15 -2.46 25.24
N ASP A 107 -3.25 -2.29 26.55
CA ASP A 107 -3.28 -3.39 27.53
C ASP A 107 -4.70 -3.86 27.88
N GLU A 108 -5.69 -3.22 27.34
CA GLU A 108 -7.10 -3.53 27.60
C GLU A 108 -7.67 -4.61 26.71
#